data_bebd6d3cb3423e278bcd94449cb895c8
#
_entry.id   bebd6d3cb3423e278bcd94449cb895c8
#
_cell.length_a   1.000
_cell.length_b   1.000
_cell.length_c   1.000
_cell.angle_alpha   90.00
_cell.angle_beta   90.00
_cell.angle_gamma   90.00
#
_symmetry.space_group_name_H-M   'P 1'
#
loop_
_entity.id
_entity.type
_entity.pdbx_description
1 polymer ?
#
loop_
_entity_poly.entity_id
_entity_poly.type
_entity_poly.pdbx_seq_one_letter_code
_entity_poly.pdbx_strand_id
1 'polypeptide(L)'
;MATEYIHIGRLVATHGIGGDLILEHVMGEQLKRGGLDQIKAIFVEPVKDSYIPYFVEKITKRGGGEWLVKFEDIANKEAAKLLVRKNVWLERKVFDSLVDGFQPLALVGYTVVDKGQVLSEVEEVIEQPHQILLKITYKEKEVLIPLHSETLKGVDQKARKVQVDLPDGLLEIYLEA
;
A
#
# COMPACT_ATOMS: atom_id res chain seq x y z
N MET A 1 -12.43 -19.37 -6.43
CA MET A 1 -11.40 -18.40 -6.82
C MET A 1 -10.35 -18.29 -5.74
N ALA A 2 -9.09 -18.21 -6.10
CA ALA A 2 -8.01 -18.08 -5.12
C ALA A 2 -8.09 -16.72 -4.41
N THR A 3 -7.91 -16.73 -3.09
CA THR A 3 -7.81 -15.49 -2.32
C THR A 3 -6.49 -14.80 -2.66
N GLU A 4 -6.56 -13.51 -2.96
CA GLU A 4 -5.38 -12.70 -3.23
C GLU A 4 -4.95 -11.97 -1.96
N TYR A 5 -3.66 -12.06 -1.65
CA TYR A 5 -3.05 -11.44 -0.49
C TYR A 5 -2.14 -10.29 -0.90
N ILE A 6 -2.22 -9.19 -0.16
CA ILE A 6 -1.40 -8.00 -0.39
C ILE A 6 -0.42 -7.85 0.77
N HIS A 7 0.86 -7.75 0.45
CA HIS A 7 1.91 -7.50 1.43
C HIS A 7 1.75 -6.11 2.03
N ILE A 8 1.60 -6.03 3.36
CA ILE A 8 1.39 -4.76 4.04
C ILE A 8 2.54 -4.34 4.95
N GLY A 9 3.43 -5.24 5.28
CA GLY A 9 4.54 -4.91 6.17
C GLY A 9 5.17 -6.12 6.83
N ARG A 10 5.73 -5.87 8.01
CA ARG A 10 6.51 -6.85 8.76
C ARG A 10 6.35 -6.63 10.25
N LEU A 11 6.31 -7.71 11.01
CA LEU A 11 6.40 -7.66 12.46
C LEU A 11 7.86 -7.46 12.87
N VAL A 12 8.18 -6.36 13.54
CA VAL A 12 9.58 -5.97 13.79
C VAL A 12 10.01 -6.18 15.23
N ALA A 13 9.11 -6.13 16.20
CA ALA A 13 9.45 -6.29 17.61
C ALA A 13 8.23 -6.68 18.44
N THR A 14 8.48 -7.19 19.64
CA THR A 14 7.46 -7.31 20.69
C THR A 14 7.36 -6.02 21.49
N HIS A 15 6.20 -5.79 22.10
CA HIS A 15 5.96 -4.64 22.97
C HIS A 15 5.31 -5.09 24.27
N GLY A 16 6.01 -4.87 25.39
CA GLY A 16 5.52 -5.31 26.71
C GLY A 16 5.54 -6.81 26.91
N ILE A 17 4.87 -7.28 27.95
CA ILE A 17 4.84 -8.70 28.35
C ILE A 17 3.60 -9.45 27.88
N GLY A 18 2.57 -8.73 27.44
CA GLY A 18 1.26 -9.29 27.07
C GLY A 18 1.17 -9.89 25.67
N GLY A 19 2.24 -9.89 24.90
CA GLY A 19 2.27 -10.45 23.56
C GLY A 19 1.96 -9.46 22.44
N ASP A 20 1.90 -8.17 22.73
CA ASP A 20 1.71 -7.14 21.70
C ASP A 20 2.92 -7.10 20.77
N LEU A 21 2.67 -6.79 19.51
CA LEU A 21 3.67 -6.74 18.45
C LEU A 21 3.67 -5.38 17.76
N ILE A 22 4.84 -4.95 17.35
CA ILE A 22 4.99 -3.77 16.51
C ILE A 22 5.05 -4.24 15.06
N LEU A 23 4.12 -3.72 14.26
CA LEU A 23 4.03 -3.96 12.83
C LEU A 23 4.44 -2.69 12.11
N GLU A 24 5.51 -2.78 11.31
CA GLU A 24 5.94 -1.71 10.42
C GLU A 24 5.25 -1.93 9.07
N HIS A 25 4.42 -0.97 8.65
CA HIS A 25 3.65 -1.09 7.43
C HIS A 25 4.22 -0.25 6.29
N VAL A 26 3.94 -0.68 5.07
CA VAL A 26 4.38 -0.01 3.84
C VAL A 26 3.26 0.79 3.16
N MET A 27 2.13 0.97 3.85
CA MET A 27 0.92 1.57 3.28
C MET A 27 0.94 3.11 3.26
N GLY A 28 1.91 3.74 3.92
CA GLY A 28 1.97 5.20 3.99
C GLY A 28 0.80 5.82 4.79
N GLU A 29 0.49 7.09 4.50
CA GLU A 29 -0.58 7.84 5.20
C GLU A 29 -1.97 7.68 4.56
N GLN A 30 -2.12 6.83 3.57
CA GLN A 30 -3.32 6.71 2.75
C GLN A 30 -4.47 5.92 3.41
N LEU A 31 -4.35 5.61 4.69
CA LEU A 31 -5.39 4.87 5.41
C LEU A 31 -6.61 5.71 5.68
N LYS A 32 -7.78 5.17 5.37
CA LYS A 32 -9.05 5.75 5.78
C LYS A 32 -9.10 5.97 7.27
N ARG A 33 -9.74 7.06 7.68
CA ARG A 33 -10.00 7.32 9.11
C ARG A 33 -10.86 6.18 9.67
N GLY A 34 -10.37 5.53 10.72
CA GLY A 34 -11.05 4.38 11.34
C GLY A 34 -10.90 3.07 10.56
N GLY A 35 -10.08 3.03 9.52
CA GLY A 35 -9.87 1.82 8.72
C GLY A 35 -9.30 0.64 9.50
N LEU A 36 -8.48 0.90 10.52
CA LEU A 36 -7.87 -0.17 11.32
C LEU A 36 -8.92 -1.05 12.02
N ASP A 37 -10.06 -0.49 12.40
CA ASP A 37 -11.13 -1.25 13.06
C ASP A 37 -11.76 -2.31 12.16
N GLN A 38 -11.55 -2.23 10.87
CA GLN A 38 -12.03 -3.18 9.88
C GLN A 38 -11.10 -4.40 9.74
N ILE A 39 -9.88 -4.32 10.24
CA ILE A 39 -8.92 -5.43 10.19
C ILE A 39 -9.27 -6.43 11.26
N LYS A 40 -9.87 -7.56 10.88
CA LYS A 40 -10.23 -8.64 11.80
C LYS A 40 -9.19 -9.75 11.85
N ALA A 41 -8.40 -9.90 10.79
CA ALA A 41 -7.33 -10.88 10.71
C ALA A 41 -6.17 -10.32 9.88
N ILE A 42 -4.97 -10.66 10.30
CA ILE A 42 -3.72 -10.41 9.58
C ILE A 42 -3.10 -11.76 9.28
N PHE A 43 -2.67 -11.95 8.04
CA PHE A 43 -2.02 -13.18 7.62
C PHE A 43 -0.51 -13.04 7.82
N VAL A 44 0.06 -13.96 8.59
CA VAL A 44 1.51 -14.02 8.85
C VAL A 44 2.10 -15.10 7.96
N GLU A 45 3.24 -14.80 7.35
CA GLU A 45 3.97 -15.72 6.49
C GLU A 45 5.17 -16.31 7.22
N PRO A 46 5.00 -17.44 7.93
CA PRO A 46 6.11 -18.08 8.65
C PRO A 46 7.09 -18.76 7.69
N VAL A 47 6.60 -19.26 6.57
CA VAL A 47 7.36 -19.85 5.47
C VAL A 47 6.82 -19.28 4.19
N LYS A 48 7.69 -19.10 3.20
CA LYS A 48 7.33 -18.51 1.90
C LYS A 48 6.04 -19.12 1.32
N ASP A 49 5.14 -18.26 0.90
CA ASP A 49 3.83 -18.58 0.32
C ASP A 49 2.85 -19.30 1.26
N SER A 50 3.12 -19.27 2.56
CA SER A 50 2.28 -19.84 3.61
C SER A 50 1.62 -18.69 4.38
N TYR A 51 0.32 -18.49 4.20
CA TYR A 51 -0.42 -17.40 4.83
C TYR A 51 -1.31 -17.93 5.94
N ILE A 52 -0.91 -17.69 7.19
CA ILE A 52 -1.64 -18.17 8.38
C ILE A 52 -2.40 -16.99 8.99
N PRO A 53 -3.73 -17.08 9.13
CA PRO A 53 -4.52 -16.02 9.74
C PRO A 53 -4.31 -15.94 11.24
N TYR A 54 -4.05 -14.72 11.73
CA TYR A 54 -4.05 -14.38 13.15
C TYR A 54 -5.14 -13.33 13.37
N PHE A 55 -6.11 -13.66 14.24
CA PHE A 55 -7.22 -12.77 14.53
C PHE A 55 -6.75 -11.61 15.42
N VAL A 56 -7.19 -10.40 15.06
CA VAL A 56 -6.79 -9.18 15.74
C VAL A 56 -7.74 -8.89 16.89
N GLU A 57 -7.20 -8.85 18.11
CA GLU A 57 -7.91 -8.37 19.29
C GLU A 57 -7.94 -6.85 19.34
N LYS A 58 -6.79 -6.23 19.09
CA LYS A 58 -6.63 -4.78 19.10
C LYS A 58 -5.52 -4.34 18.15
N ILE A 59 -5.74 -3.23 17.48
CA ILE A 59 -4.74 -2.60 16.60
C ILE A 59 -4.84 -1.08 16.75
N THR A 60 -3.70 -0.43 16.96
CA THR A 60 -3.62 1.03 17.10
C THR A 60 -2.42 1.60 16.35
N LYS A 61 -2.56 2.84 15.86
CA LYS A 61 -1.44 3.55 15.24
C LYS A 61 -0.45 4.01 16.31
N ARG A 62 0.84 3.88 16.02
CA ARG A 62 1.91 4.41 16.87
C ARG A 62 2.58 5.65 16.30
N GLY A 63 2.43 5.92 15.00
CA GLY A 63 3.21 6.91 14.28
C GLY A 63 4.46 6.31 13.62
N GLY A 64 5.09 7.07 12.72
CA GLY A 64 6.30 6.61 12.03
C GLY A 64 6.11 5.37 11.14
N GLY A 65 4.88 5.11 10.67
CA GLY A 65 4.61 3.92 9.88
C GLY A 65 4.44 2.64 10.70
N GLU A 66 4.19 2.76 11.99
CA GLU A 66 4.04 1.60 12.87
C GLU A 66 2.63 1.47 13.43
N TRP A 67 2.19 0.22 13.59
CA TRP A 67 1.00 -0.16 14.34
C TRP A 67 1.37 -1.03 15.52
N LEU A 68 0.63 -0.89 16.61
CA LEU A 68 0.69 -1.80 17.73
C LEU A 68 -0.45 -2.80 17.57
N VAL A 69 -0.12 -4.10 17.48
CA VAL A 69 -1.09 -5.16 17.21
C VAL A 69 -1.10 -6.17 18.34
N LYS A 70 -2.29 -6.51 18.81
CA LYS A 70 -2.54 -7.61 19.72
C LYS A 70 -3.36 -8.67 19.00
N PHE A 71 -2.84 -9.89 18.94
CA PHE A 71 -3.56 -11.06 18.41
C PHE A 71 -4.25 -11.85 19.52
N GLU A 72 -5.44 -12.39 19.22
CA GLU A 72 -6.23 -13.13 20.22
C GLU A 72 -5.49 -14.34 20.79
N ASP A 73 -4.75 -15.08 19.95
CA ASP A 73 -4.07 -16.32 20.33
C ASP A 73 -2.64 -16.11 20.87
N ILE A 74 -2.17 -14.88 20.93
CA ILE A 74 -0.82 -14.55 21.41
C ILE A 74 -0.91 -13.90 22.78
N ALA A 75 -0.77 -14.71 23.82
CA ALA A 75 -1.04 -14.29 25.19
C ALA A 75 0.17 -13.74 25.94
N ASN A 76 1.38 -13.95 25.44
CA ASN A 76 2.61 -13.57 26.13
C ASN A 76 3.74 -13.18 25.15
N LYS A 77 4.80 -12.61 25.71
CA LYS A 77 5.95 -12.15 24.93
C LYS A 77 6.69 -13.29 24.21
N GLU A 78 6.77 -14.45 24.82
CA GLU A 78 7.47 -15.61 24.25
C GLU A 78 6.78 -16.11 22.99
N ALA A 79 5.47 -16.20 22.99
CA ALA A 79 4.68 -16.55 21.80
C ALA A 79 4.80 -15.46 20.71
N ALA A 80 4.79 -14.19 21.10
CA ALA A 80 4.94 -13.08 20.18
C ALA A 80 6.31 -13.06 19.50
N LYS A 81 7.38 -13.42 20.20
CA LYS A 81 8.74 -13.49 19.64
C LYS A 81 8.85 -14.41 18.42
N LEU A 82 8.04 -15.45 18.36
CA LEU A 82 8.03 -16.38 17.23
C LEU A 82 7.55 -15.74 15.93
N LEU A 83 6.80 -14.66 16.03
CA LEU A 83 6.27 -13.93 14.88
C LEU A 83 7.14 -12.74 14.43
N VAL A 84 8.13 -12.36 15.25
CA VAL A 84 9.04 -11.25 14.91
C VAL A 84 9.85 -11.61 13.65
N ARG A 85 10.04 -10.62 12.78
CA ARG A 85 10.67 -10.72 11.46
C ARG A 85 9.84 -11.44 10.39
N LYS A 86 8.58 -11.76 10.68
CA LYS A 86 7.69 -12.36 9.68
C LYS A 86 6.98 -11.27 8.88
N ASN A 87 6.82 -11.51 7.59
CA ASN A 87 6.02 -10.65 6.72
C ASN A 87 4.54 -10.84 7.04
N VAL A 88 3.78 -9.77 6.86
CA VAL A 88 2.35 -9.77 7.10
C VAL A 88 1.58 -9.28 5.88
N TRP A 89 0.40 -9.86 5.71
CA TRP A 89 -0.43 -9.71 4.53
C TRP A 89 -1.88 -9.48 4.92
N LEU A 90 -2.63 -8.81 4.05
CA LEU A 90 -4.09 -8.72 4.15
C LEU A 90 -4.72 -9.32 2.91
N GLU A 91 -5.94 -9.82 3.05
CA GLU A 91 -6.74 -10.14 1.87
C GLU A 91 -6.98 -8.86 1.06
N ARG A 92 -6.95 -8.97 -0.26
CA ARG A 92 -7.15 -7.81 -1.15
C ARG A 92 -8.44 -7.05 -0.81
N LYS A 93 -9.52 -7.74 -0.53
CA LYS A 93 -10.80 -7.09 -0.17
C LYS A 93 -10.68 -6.17 1.05
N VAL A 94 -9.96 -6.65 2.07
CA VAL A 94 -9.71 -5.87 3.29
C VAL A 94 -8.79 -4.70 2.98
N PHE A 95 -7.70 -4.95 2.27
CA PHE A 95 -6.76 -3.91 1.84
C PHE A 95 -7.47 -2.79 1.09
N ASP A 96 -8.27 -3.12 0.08
CA ASP A 96 -9.00 -2.14 -0.73
C ASP A 96 -9.99 -1.32 0.10
N SER A 97 -10.53 -1.90 1.19
CA SER A 97 -11.42 -1.18 2.10
C SER A 97 -10.69 -0.18 3.01
N LEU A 98 -9.39 -0.39 3.24
CA LEU A 98 -8.58 0.45 4.13
C LEU A 98 -8.01 1.69 3.44
N VAL A 99 -7.82 1.63 2.14
CA VAL A 99 -7.17 2.69 1.36
C VAL A 99 -8.24 3.59 0.76
N ASP A 100 -8.14 4.90 0.99
CA ASP A 100 -9.17 5.82 0.53
C ASP A 100 -9.07 6.06 -0.98
N GLY A 101 -10.04 5.51 -1.70
CA GLY A 101 -10.26 5.83 -3.12
C GLY A 101 -9.18 5.36 -4.09
N PHE A 102 -8.18 4.62 -3.63
CA PHE A 102 -7.10 4.19 -4.49
C PHE A 102 -7.34 2.79 -5.05
N GLN A 103 -8.16 2.74 -6.10
CA GLN A 103 -8.15 1.60 -7.03
C GLN A 103 -7.35 2.04 -8.25
N PRO A 104 -6.13 1.55 -8.46
CA PRO A 104 -5.30 2.00 -9.59
C PRO A 104 -6.01 1.89 -10.93
N LEU A 105 -6.77 0.83 -11.13
CA LEU A 105 -7.56 0.63 -12.35
C LEU A 105 -8.63 1.71 -12.59
N ALA A 106 -9.10 2.36 -11.52
CA ALA A 106 -10.06 3.46 -11.64
C ALA A 106 -9.42 4.75 -12.18
N LEU A 107 -8.10 4.80 -12.27
CA LEU A 107 -7.37 5.96 -12.79
C LEU A 107 -7.35 6.07 -14.31
N VAL A 108 -7.77 5.03 -15.02
CA VAL A 108 -7.90 5.11 -16.49
C VAL A 108 -8.87 6.26 -16.84
N GLY A 109 -8.44 7.15 -17.73
CA GLY A 109 -9.18 8.34 -18.11
C GLY A 109 -8.97 9.55 -17.19
N TYR A 110 -8.19 9.42 -16.11
CA TYR A 110 -7.79 10.56 -15.29
C TYR A 110 -6.66 11.33 -15.97
N THR A 111 -6.66 12.62 -15.79
CA THR A 111 -5.58 13.49 -16.32
C THR A 111 -4.42 13.53 -15.34
N VAL A 112 -3.23 13.23 -15.82
CA VAL A 112 -1.99 13.32 -15.03
C VAL A 112 -1.49 14.75 -15.04
N VAL A 113 -1.22 15.29 -13.85
CA VAL A 113 -0.69 16.64 -13.65
C VAL A 113 0.62 16.52 -12.87
N ASP A 114 1.73 16.96 -13.48
CA ASP A 114 3.05 16.96 -12.86
C ASP A 114 3.43 18.38 -12.46
N LYS A 115 3.59 18.62 -11.16
CA LYS A 115 3.99 19.94 -10.61
C LYS A 115 3.15 21.10 -11.16
N GLY A 116 1.85 20.88 -11.35
CA GLY A 116 0.94 21.87 -11.91
C GLY A 116 0.83 21.89 -13.43
N GLN A 117 1.64 21.11 -14.14
CA GLN A 117 1.60 20.99 -15.60
C GLN A 117 0.75 19.79 -16.01
N VAL A 118 -0.26 20.01 -16.84
CA VAL A 118 -1.07 18.95 -17.41
C VAL A 118 -0.27 18.17 -18.45
N LEU A 119 -0.18 16.86 -18.28
CA LEU A 119 0.52 15.98 -19.22
C LEU A 119 -0.46 15.35 -20.22
N SER A 120 -1.19 14.32 -19.80
CA SER A 120 -2.12 13.60 -20.64
C SER A 120 -3.05 12.73 -19.78
N GLU A 121 -3.99 12.04 -20.41
CA GLU A 121 -4.87 11.09 -19.73
C GLU A 121 -4.19 9.73 -19.56
N VAL A 122 -4.54 9.05 -18.47
CA VAL A 122 -4.12 7.67 -18.24
C VAL A 122 -4.85 6.74 -19.21
N GLU A 123 -4.10 6.10 -20.07
CA GLU A 123 -4.63 5.14 -21.06
C GLU A 123 -4.73 3.74 -20.49
N GLU A 124 -3.76 3.37 -19.65
CA GLU A 124 -3.67 2.04 -19.07
C GLU A 124 -2.99 2.11 -17.70
N VAL A 125 -3.38 1.23 -16.80
CA VAL A 125 -2.71 1.02 -15.53
C VAL A 125 -2.05 -0.36 -15.56
N ILE A 126 -0.74 -0.39 -15.35
CA ILE A 126 0.05 -1.62 -15.37
C ILE A 126 0.42 -1.95 -13.92
N GLU A 127 -0.18 -3.03 -13.40
CA GLU A 127 0.14 -3.50 -12.07
C GLU A 127 1.29 -4.51 -12.13
N GLN A 128 2.37 -4.22 -11.43
CA GLN A 128 3.51 -5.12 -11.25
C GLN A 128 3.65 -5.48 -9.77
N PRO A 129 4.35 -6.57 -9.42
CA PRO A 129 4.43 -7.03 -8.02
C PRO A 129 4.91 -5.99 -7.02
N HIS A 130 5.73 -5.03 -7.45
CA HIS A 130 6.32 -4.03 -6.55
C HIS A 130 6.05 -2.59 -6.98
N GLN A 131 5.31 -2.37 -8.05
CA GLN A 131 5.01 -1.02 -8.52
C GLN A 131 3.79 -1.00 -9.44
N ILE A 132 3.19 0.17 -9.49
CA ILE A 132 2.11 0.48 -10.41
C ILE A 132 2.64 1.52 -11.38
N LEU A 133 2.39 1.30 -12.66
CA LEU A 133 2.77 2.24 -13.71
C LEU A 133 1.51 2.78 -14.38
N LEU A 134 1.46 4.09 -14.56
CA LEU A 134 0.44 4.74 -15.38
C LEU A 134 1.01 4.95 -16.78
N LYS A 135 0.34 4.41 -17.77
CA LYS A 135 0.72 4.61 -19.16
C LYS A 135 -0.05 5.81 -19.72
N ILE A 136 0.68 6.76 -20.25
CA ILE A 136 0.14 7.93 -20.93
C ILE A 136 0.85 8.14 -22.27
N THR A 137 0.22 8.87 -23.18
CA THR A 137 0.90 9.39 -24.37
C THR A 137 1.14 10.88 -24.19
N TYR A 138 2.41 11.28 -24.12
CA TYR A 138 2.82 12.65 -23.95
C TYR A 138 3.77 13.07 -25.07
N LYS A 139 3.41 14.14 -25.81
CA LYS A 139 4.16 14.61 -26.98
C LYS A 139 4.44 13.49 -27.98
N GLU A 140 3.41 12.70 -28.28
CA GLU A 140 3.46 11.57 -29.23
C GLU A 140 4.35 10.40 -28.80
N LYS A 141 4.78 10.38 -27.54
CA LYS A 141 5.58 9.30 -26.95
C LYS A 141 4.83 8.61 -25.84
N GLU A 142 5.00 7.30 -25.77
CA GLU A 142 4.49 6.50 -24.65
C GLU A 142 5.37 6.74 -23.42
N VAL A 143 4.75 7.11 -22.33
CA VAL A 143 5.43 7.38 -21.06
C VAL A 143 4.82 6.49 -19.98
N LEU A 144 5.66 5.80 -19.21
CA LEU A 144 5.27 5.01 -18.06
C LEU A 144 5.63 5.76 -16.79
N ILE A 145 4.62 6.15 -16.02
CA ILE A 145 4.79 6.93 -14.80
C ILE A 145 4.71 6.00 -13.61
N PRO A 146 5.79 5.86 -12.82
CA PRO A 146 5.74 5.06 -11.61
C PRO A 146 4.89 5.75 -10.55
N LEU A 147 3.97 5.00 -9.95
CA LEU A 147 3.04 5.50 -8.97
C LEU A 147 3.39 4.90 -7.61
N HIS A 148 4.03 5.70 -6.75
CA HIS A 148 4.40 5.32 -5.39
C HIS A 148 4.34 6.54 -4.47
N SER A 149 4.61 6.35 -3.18
CA SER A 149 4.46 7.38 -2.15
C SER A 149 5.25 8.66 -2.41
N GLU A 150 6.39 8.56 -3.10
CA GLU A 150 7.22 9.72 -3.41
C GLU A 150 6.74 10.51 -4.63
N THR A 151 6.14 9.83 -5.61
CA THR A 151 5.66 10.45 -6.85
C THR A 151 4.20 10.87 -6.79
N LEU A 152 3.34 10.10 -6.13
CA LEU A 152 1.92 10.41 -6.01
C LEU A 152 1.68 11.47 -4.95
N LYS A 153 1.15 12.63 -5.33
CA LYS A 153 0.81 13.73 -4.41
C LYS A 153 -0.67 13.80 -4.06
N GLY A 154 -1.53 13.37 -4.94
CA GLY A 154 -2.96 13.34 -4.67
C GLY A 154 -3.79 12.85 -5.86
N VAL A 155 -5.02 12.47 -5.56
CA VAL A 155 -6.01 12.09 -6.56
C VAL A 155 -7.26 12.92 -6.30
N ASP A 156 -7.67 13.71 -7.28
CA ASP A 156 -8.93 14.46 -7.25
C ASP A 156 -9.97 13.68 -8.05
N GLN A 157 -10.85 13.00 -7.36
CA GLN A 157 -11.90 12.18 -7.97
C GLN A 157 -12.95 13.03 -8.70
N LYS A 158 -13.23 14.23 -8.20
CA LYS A 158 -14.23 15.13 -8.82
C LYS A 158 -13.71 15.71 -10.12
N ALA A 159 -12.48 16.22 -10.12
CA ALA A 159 -11.83 16.75 -11.31
C ALA A 159 -11.22 15.67 -12.20
N ARG A 160 -11.18 14.43 -11.73
CA ARG A 160 -10.52 13.29 -12.40
C ARG A 160 -9.08 13.61 -12.77
N LYS A 161 -8.32 14.02 -11.76
CA LYS A 161 -6.89 14.37 -11.92
C LYS A 161 -6.04 13.57 -10.94
N VAL A 162 -4.89 13.12 -11.44
CA VAL A 162 -3.83 12.50 -10.63
C VAL A 162 -2.68 13.47 -10.56
N GLN A 163 -2.37 13.95 -9.37
CA GLN A 163 -1.25 14.87 -9.15
C GLN A 163 -0.01 14.10 -8.77
N VAL A 164 1.04 14.31 -9.53
CA VAL A 164 2.32 13.66 -9.34
C VAL A 164 3.45 14.69 -9.23
N ASP A 165 4.55 14.26 -8.64
CA ASP A 165 5.80 15.00 -8.59
C ASP A 165 6.90 14.07 -9.12
N LEU A 166 7.14 14.16 -10.43
CA LEU A 166 8.07 13.26 -11.10
C LEU A 166 9.52 13.73 -10.88
N PRO A 167 10.47 12.79 -10.76
CA PRO A 167 11.88 13.12 -10.73
C PRO A 167 12.30 13.91 -11.97
N ASP A 168 13.23 14.84 -11.78
CA ASP A 168 13.79 15.61 -12.88
C ASP A 168 14.44 14.67 -13.90
N GLY A 169 14.16 14.89 -15.17
CA GLY A 169 14.69 14.08 -16.26
C GLY A 169 13.89 12.84 -16.63
N LEU A 170 12.86 12.48 -15.85
CA LEU A 170 12.05 11.29 -16.16
C LEU A 170 11.33 11.42 -17.51
N LEU A 171 10.66 12.53 -17.74
CA LEU A 171 9.95 12.77 -19.01
C LEU A 171 10.91 12.89 -20.18
N GLU A 172 12.05 13.54 -19.99
CA GLU A 172 13.07 13.72 -21.01
C GLU A 172 13.62 12.41 -21.55
N ILE A 173 13.80 11.41 -20.68
CA ILE A 173 14.24 10.06 -21.07
C ILE A 173 13.29 9.45 -22.13
N TYR A 174 11.99 9.61 -21.93
CA TYR A 174 10.99 9.09 -22.86
C TYR A 174 10.88 9.93 -24.13
N LEU A 175 11.09 11.25 -24.04
CA LEU A 175 10.98 12.16 -25.17
C LEU A 175 12.18 12.09 -26.12
N GLU A 176 13.36 11.77 -25.59
CA GLU A 176 14.60 11.62 -26.35
C GLU A 176 14.81 10.23 -26.97
N ALA A 177 14.02 9.25 -26.55
CA ALA A 177 14.12 7.88 -27.03
C ALA A 177 13.55 7.68 -28.43
#